data_5d1225feaa238dfeef8626ca8841bfec
#
_entry.id   5d1225feaa238dfeef8626ca8841bfec
#
_cell.length_a   1.000
_cell.length_b   1.000
_cell.length_c   1.000
_cell.angle_alpha   90.00
_cell.angle_beta   90.00
_cell.angle_gamma   90.00
#
_symmetry.space_group_name_H-M   'P 1'
#
loop_
_entity.id
_entity.type
_entity.pdbx_description
1 polymer ?
#
loop_
_entity_poly.entity_id
_entity_poly.type
_entity_poly.pdbx_seq_one_letter_code
_entity_poly.pdbx_strand_id
1 'polypeptide(L)'
;MQLSQSDLSAESELRWLRSRTKPRSADTYRNALPMPENHAMDSPTDLLDFATRHPRLLVLTGAGCSTGAGIPDYRDANGEWKRSAPMQFQLFVGNELARRRYWARSMIGWRTMSQATPTAAHRALVRLESAGRIALLVTQNVDGLHNAAGSRDVVDLHGRIDTVCCMGCGTRSRRLALQQELSQRNPHWALLDARSGPDGDADLEHQDFARFDVPACTVCGGMLKPDVVFFGESVPRERVAAVRAALAGADALLVAGSSLMVYSGYRFVEDAVAAGKPVAVVNIGRTRADAVLTLKVDHDVSTALDALATRLGA
;
A
#
# COMPACT_ATOMS: atom_id res chain seq x y z
N MET A 1 40.11 -37.22 -11.67
CA MET A 1 39.75 -35.91 -11.08
C MET A 1 38.27 -35.99 -10.74
N GLN A 2 37.98 -36.32 -9.47
CA GLN A 2 36.57 -36.47 -8.97
C GLN A 2 36.11 -35.09 -8.53
N LEU A 3 35.04 -34.60 -9.14
CA LEU A 3 34.33 -33.39 -8.69
C LEU A 3 33.66 -33.68 -7.34
N SER A 4 33.74 -32.74 -6.40
CA SER A 4 33.23 -32.90 -5.04
C SER A 4 31.69 -32.83 -5.01
N GLN A 5 31.07 -33.52 -4.04
CA GLN A 5 29.59 -33.52 -3.86
C GLN A 5 28.99 -32.13 -3.62
N SER A 6 29.78 -31.11 -3.30
CA SER A 6 29.35 -29.72 -3.18
C SER A 6 29.03 -29.03 -4.49
N ASP A 7 29.69 -29.42 -5.59
CA ASP A 7 29.50 -28.80 -6.90
C ASP A 7 28.21 -29.29 -7.59
N LEU A 8 27.78 -30.52 -7.29
CA LEU A 8 26.53 -31.09 -7.80
C LEU A 8 25.26 -30.52 -7.18
N SER A 9 25.35 -29.98 -5.95
CA SER A 9 24.21 -29.34 -5.29
C SER A 9 23.91 -27.93 -5.82
N ALA A 10 24.95 -27.17 -6.14
CA ALA A 10 24.81 -25.81 -6.67
C ALA A 10 24.22 -25.79 -8.10
N GLU A 11 24.61 -26.74 -8.95
CA GLU A 11 24.04 -26.85 -10.30
C GLU A 11 22.58 -27.32 -10.30
N SER A 12 22.20 -28.18 -9.36
CA SER A 12 20.81 -28.63 -9.24
C SER A 12 19.88 -27.53 -8.73
N GLU A 13 20.32 -26.65 -7.82
CA GLU A 13 19.57 -25.47 -7.36
C GLU A 13 19.42 -24.42 -8.46
N LEU A 14 20.45 -24.16 -9.24
CA LEU A 14 20.38 -23.24 -10.38
C LEU A 14 19.48 -23.76 -11.51
N ARG A 15 19.39 -25.07 -11.71
CA ARG A 15 18.46 -25.70 -12.65
C ARG A 15 17.02 -25.60 -12.19
N TRP A 16 16.75 -25.76 -10.88
CA TRP A 16 15.43 -25.61 -10.29
C TRP A 16 14.92 -24.17 -10.37
N LEU A 17 15.78 -23.16 -10.13
CA LEU A 17 15.48 -21.74 -10.30
C LEU A 17 15.17 -21.35 -11.75
N ARG A 18 15.88 -21.93 -12.73
CA ARG A 18 15.64 -21.68 -14.17
C ARG A 18 14.36 -22.33 -14.71
N SER A 19 13.84 -23.39 -14.08
CA SER A 19 12.62 -24.08 -14.52
C SER A 19 11.33 -23.36 -14.10
N ARG A 20 11.36 -22.41 -13.15
CA ARG A 20 10.19 -21.65 -12.67
C ARG A 20 10.05 -20.24 -13.25
N THR A 21 10.98 -19.79 -14.08
CA THR A 21 10.93 -18.48 -14.75
C THR A 21 10.46 -18.56 -16.19
N LYS A 22 9.48 -19.41 -16.52
CA LYS A 22 8.74 -19.25 -17.77
C LYS A 22 7.60 -18.25 -17.51
N PRO A 23 7.63 -17.03 -18.06
CA PRO A 23 6.46 -16.18 -18.06
C PRO A 23 5.37 -16.90 -18.85
N ARG A 24 4.16 -17.01 -18.30
CA ARG A 24 2.98 -17.40 -19.07
C ARG A 24 2.86 -16.39 -20.21
N SER A 25 2.81 -16.93 -21.43
CA SER A 25 2.79 -16.17 -22.66
C SER A 25 1.78 -15.04 -22.65
N ALA A 26 2.22 -13.86 -23.08
CA ALA A 26 1.43 -12.63 -23.26
C ALA A 26 0.44 -12.69 -24.45
N ASP A 27 0.08 -13.88 -24.94
CA ASP A 27 -0.65 -14.04 -26.21
C ASP A 27 -2.17 -14.19 -26.09
N THR A 28 -2.76 -13.90 -24.91
CA THR A 28 -4.24 -14.06 -24.77
C THR A 28 -5.01 -12.71 -24.80
N TYR A 29 -4.38 -11.59 -25.12
CA TYR A 29 -5.05 -10.27 -25.22
C TYR A 29 -4.91 -9.61 -26.59
N ARG A 30 -5.02 -10.38 -27.67
CA ARG A 30 -4.98 -9.82 -29.05
C ARG A 30 -6.34 -9.56 -29.68
N ASN A 31 -7.40 -9.28 -28.91
CA ASN A 31 -8.65 -8.74 -29.44
C ASN A 31 -9.15 -7.59 -28.57
N ALA A 32 -8.31 -6.57 -28.40
CA ALA A 32 -8.79 -5.28 -27.93
C ALA A 32 -9.41 -4.52 -29.12
N LEU A 33 -10.66 -4.15 -28.98
CA LEU A 33 -11.32 -3.19 -29.87
C LEU A 33 -10.48 -1.91 -29.95
N PRO A 34 -10.42 -1.21 -31.09
CA PRO A 34 -9.67 0.03 -31.21
C PRO A 34 -10.23 1.05 -30.21
N MET A 35 -9.33 1.61 -29.41
CA MET A 35 -9.62 2.70 -28.46
C MET A 35 -10.20 3.89 -29.23
N PRO A 36 -11.24 4.56 -28.74
CA PRO A 36 -11.64 5.85 -29.29
C PRO A 36 -10.51 6.85 -29.05
N GLU A 37 -9.96 7.40 -30.11
CA GLU A 37 -9.03 8.52 -30.09
C GLU A 37 -9.77 9.75 -29.55
N ASN A 38 -9.25 10.34 -28.48
CA ASN A 38 -9.64 11.54 -27.71
C ASN A 38 -10.21 11.23 -26.31
N HIS A 39 -9.37 10.79 -25.39
CA HIS A 39 -9.59 11.17 -23.99
C HIS A 39 -8.99 12.57 -23.78
N ALA A 40 -9.80 13.63 -23.96
CA ALA A 40 -9.56 14.87 -23.26
C ALA A 40 -9.37 14.50 -21.78
N MET A 41 -8.29 14.99 -21.14
CA MET A 41 -8.05 14.73 -19.73
C MET A 41 -9.25 15.25 -18.95
N ASP A 42 -10.03 14.31 -18.38
CA ASP A 42 -11.28 14.61 -17.69
C ASP A 42 -11.01 15.53 -16.50
N SER A 43 -11.89 16.47 -16.26
CA SER A 43 -11.70 17.58 -15.31
C SER A 43 -12.27 17.23 -13.93
N PRO A 44 -11.94 18.01 -12.87
CA PRO A 44 -12.62 17.89 -11.58
C PRO A 44 -14.14 18.11 -11.66
N THR A 45 -14.65 18.73 -12.73
CA THR A 45 -16.10 18.89 -12.99
C THR A 45 -16.72 17.54 -13.35
N ASP A 46 -16.00 16.72 -14.13
CA ASP A 46 -16.46 15.37 -14.52
C ASP A 46 -16.51 14.43 -13.31
N LEU A 47 -15.62 14.65 -12.32
CA LEU A 47 -15.66 13.91 -11.05
C LEU A 47 -16.91 14.25 -10.22
N LEU A 48 -17.37 15.51 -10.23
CA LEU A 48 -18.62 15.91 -9.60
C LEU A 48 -19.82 15.24 -10.28
N ASP A 49 -19.86 15.24 -11.60
CA ASP A 49 -20.92 14.59 -12.37
C ASP A 49 -20.93 13.08 -12.13
N PHE A 50 -19.76 12.45 -12.07
CA PHE A 50 -19.62 11.03 -11.73
C PHE A 50 -20.19 10.74 -10.33
N ALA A 51 -19.76 11.48 -9.30
CA ALA A 51 -20.21 11.29 -7.93
C ALA A 51 -21.69 11.65 -7.71
N THR A 52 -22.25 12.54 -8.53
CA THR A 52 -23.68 12.89 -8.49
C THR A 52 -24.53 11.75 -9.05
N ARG A 53 -24.09 11.12 -10.14
CA ARG A 53 -24.76 9.95 -10.74
C ARG A 53 -24.60 8.68 -9.92
N HIS A 54 -23.53 8.59 -9.11
CA HIS A 54 -23.20 7.43 -8.29
C HIS A 54 -23.04 7.86 -6.82
N PRO A 55 -24.16 8.10 -6.11
CA PRO A 55 -24.14 8.73 -4.78
C PRO A 55 -23.51 7.88 -3.69
N ARG A 56 -23.35 6.59 -3.89
CA ARG A 56 -22.78 5.67 -2.89
C ARG A 56 -21.53 4.97 -3.42
N LEU A 57 -20.36 5.54 -3.11
CA LEU A 57 -19.07 5.10 -3.64
C LEU A 57 -18.39 4.08 -2.72
N LEU A 58 -17.80 3.02 -3.29
CA LEU A 58 -16.67 2.37 -2.67
C LEU A 58 -15.41 3.21 -2.98
N VAL A 59 -14.67 3.63 -1.96
CA VAL A 59 -13.45 4.43 -2.15
C VAL A 59 -12.22 3.58 -1.85
N LEU A 60 -11.28 3.49 -2.78
CA LEU A 60 -9.98 2.84 -2.62
C LEU A 60 -8.86 3.88 -2.68
N THR A 61 -8.10 4.04 -1.59
CA THR A 61 -7.01 5.01 -1.52
C THR A 61 -5.63 4.36 -1.59
N GLY A 62 -4.64 5.15 -2.00
CA GLY A 62 -3.23 4.77 -2.02
C GLY A 62 -2.30 5.90 -1.60
N ALA A 63 -1.00 5.72 -1.82
CA ALA A 63 0.06 6.58 -1.29
C ALA A 63 -0.06 8.06 -1.69
N GLY A 64 -0.67 8.36 -2.85
CA GLY A 64 -0.92 9.73 -3.29
C GLY A 64 -1.81 10.54 -2.35
N CYS A 65 -2.65 9.90 -1.51
CA CYS A 65 -3.41 10.60 -0.46
C CYS A 65 -2.53 11.12 0.67
N SER A 66 -1.35 10.54 0.89
CA SER A 66 -0.47 10.82 2.03
C SER A 66 0.79 11.62 1.66
N THR A 67 1.02 11.92 0.37
CA THR A 67 2.20 12.69 -0.06
C THR A 67 2.26 14.08 0.56
N GLY A 68 1.12 14.74 0.69
CA GLY A 68 0.99 16.02 1.38
C GLY A 68 1.22 15.97 2.90
N ALA A 69 1.28 14.76 3.50
CA ALA A 69 1.65 14.53 4.90
C ALA A 69 3.16 14.29 5.09
N GLY A 70 3.96 14.41 4.02
CA GLY A 70 5.40 14.14 4.03
C GLY A 70 5.76 12.65 3.91
N ILE A 71 4.78 11.76 3.65
CA ILE A 71 5.02 10.35 3.38
C ILE A 71 5.19 10.20 1.86
N PRO A 72 6.38 9.83 1.37
CA PRO A 72 6.61 9.71 -0.07
C PRO A 72 5.81 8.55 -0.67
N ASP A 73 5.51 8.64 -1.95
CA ASP A 73 4.93 7.55 -2.72
C ASP A 73 6.01 6.57 -3.22
N TYR A 74 5.58 5.38 -3.62
CA TYR A 74 6.47 4.30 -4.07
C TYR A 74 6.92 4.46 -5.52
N ARG A 75 6.09 5.07 -6.36
CA ARG A 75 6.24 5.07 -7.81
C ARG A 75 6.16 6.47 -8.39
N ASP A 76 6.82 6.65 -9.53
CA ASP A 76 6.74 7.88 -10.33
C ASP A 76 5.46 7.92 -11.20
N ALA A 77 5.33 8.98 -12.00
CA ALA A 77 4.19 9.16 -12.91
C ALA A 77 4.09 8.08 -14.00
N ASN A 78 5.17 7.36 -14.30
CA ASN A 78 5.19 6.25 -15.25
C ASN A 78 4.84 4.90 -14.60
N GLY A 79 4.71 4.87 -13.27
CA GLY A 79 4.47 3.65 -12.49
C GLY A 79 5.75 2.88 -12.13
N GLU A 80 6.93 3.46 -12.35
CA GLU A 80 8.21 2.85 -12.03
C GLU A 80 8.58 3.10 -10.55
N TRP A 81 9.37 2.18 -9.98
CA TRP A 81 9.81 2.30 -8.59
C TRP A 81 10.77 3.50 -8.41
N LYS A 82 10.43 4.40 -7.49
CA LYS A 82 11.33 5.51 -7.11
C LYS A 82 12.54 5.07 -6.28
N ARG A 83 12.48 3.89 -5.69
CA ARG A 83 13.49 3.32 -4.76
C ARG A 83 13.61 1.81 -4.94
N SER A 84 14.54 1.18 -4.23
CA SER A 84 14.65 -0.27 -4.15
C SER A 84 13.33 -0.91 -3.69
N ALA A 85 13.06 -2.13 -4.19
CA ALA A 85 11.84 -2.85 -3.86
C ALA A 85 11.67 -3.01 -2.33
N PRO A 86 10.44 -2.87 -1.81
CA PRO A 86 10.16 -3.05 -0.39
C PRO A 86 10.46 -4.46 0.11
N MET A 87 10.51 -4.61 1.45
CA MET A 87 10.78 -5.90 2.11
C MET A 87 9.83 -7.01 1.61
N GLN A 88 10.41 -8.14 1.22
CA GLN A 88 9.67 -9.35 0.89
C GLN A 88 9.42 -10.20 2.13
N PHE A 89 8.21 -10.75 2.26
CA PHE A 89 7.80 -11.54 3.41
C PHE A 89 8.74 -12.73 3.67
N GLN A 90 9.04 -13.52 2.63
CA GLN A 90 9.93 -14.69 2.75
C GLN A 90 11.33 -14.32 3.20
N LEU A 91 11.84 -13.17 2.74
CA LEU A 91 13.14 -12.66 3.16
C LEU A 91 13.11 -12.24 4.63
N PHE A 92 12.03 -11.55 5.06
CA PHE A 92 11.86 -11.14 6.45
C PHE A 92 11.80 -12.33 7.41
N VAL A 93 11.03 -13.38 7.08
CA VAL A 93 10.88 -14.54 7.98
C VAL A 93 12.07 -15.49 7.93
N GLY A 94 12.70 -15.64 6.77
CA GLY A 94 13.79 -16.61 6.55
C GLY A 94 15.19 -16.11 6.87
N ASN A 95 15.41 -14.78 6.98
CA ASN A 95 16.74 -14.21 7.12
C ASN A 95 16.80 -13.21 8.29
N GLU A 96 17.59 -13.56 9.32
CA GLU A 96 17.74 -12.72 10.52
C GLU A 96 18.39 -11.37 10.21
N LEU A 97 19.41 -11.33 9.37
CA LEU A 97 20.10 -10.09 9.00
C LEU A 97 19.14 -9.15 8.25
N ALA A 98 18.29 -9.69 7.37
CA ALA A 98 17.26 -8.92 6.69
C ALA A 98 16.22 -8.32 7.68
N ARG A 99 15.84 -9.07 8.73
CA ARG A 99 14.98 -8.54 9.81
C ARG A 99 15.64 -7.44 10.62
N ARG A 100 16.92 -7.62 10.99
CA ARG A 100 17.71 -6.60 11.69
C ARG A 100 17.80 -5.33 10.86
N ARG A 101 18.11 -5.46 9.57
CA ARG A 101 18.11 -4.34 8.61
C ARG A 101 16.74 -3.67 8.54
N TYR A 102 15.66 -4.43 8.41
CA TYR A 102 14.31 -3.90 8.38
C TYR A 102 14.00 -3.07 9.64
N TRP A 103 14.22 -3.63 10.83
CA TRP A 103 13.89 -2.95 12.08
C TRP A 103 14.77 -1.72 12.35
N ALA A 104 16.04 -1.77 11.97
CA ALA A 104 16.95 -0.62 12.05
C ALA A 104 16.44 0.55 11.19
N ARG A 105 16.11 0.28 9.95
CA ARG A 105 15.57 1.26 9.01
C ARG A 105 14.20 1.78 9.45
N SER A 106 13.31 0.86 9.87
CA SER A 106 11.99 1.19 10.40
C SER A 106 12.05 2.02 11.70
N MET A 107 13.06 1.81 12.56
CA MET A 107 13.23 2.61 13.78
C MET A 107 13.45 4.09 13.46
N ILE A 108 14.19 4.40 12.40
CA ILE A 108 14.48 5.77 11.99
C ILE A 108 13.33 6.35 11.20
N GLY A 109 12.79 5.62 10.24
CA GLY A 109 11.66 6.06 9.42
C GLY A 109 10.36 6.26 10.21
N TRP A 110 10.20 5.56 11.34
CA TRP A 110 9.07 5.74 12.25
C TRP A 110 8.91 7.19 12.74
N ARG A 111 9.99 7.95 12.87
CA ARG A 111 9.93 9.35 13.31
C ARG A 111 9.04 10.20 12.40
N THR A 112 9.21 10.05 11.09
CA THR A 112 8.37 10.74 10.09
C THR A 112 6.93 10.22 10.12
N MET A 113 6.75 8.88 10.12
CA MET A 113 5.42 8.27 10.12
C MET A 113 4.60 8.66 11.35
N SER A 114 5.22 8.68 12.54
CA SER A 114 4.52 9.00 13.80
C SER A 114 4.12 10.48 13.95
N GLN A 115 4.71 11.36 13.15
CA GLN A 115 4.42 12.80 13.15
C GLN A 115 3.52 13.24 11.99
N ALA A 116 3.23 12.32 11.06
CA ALA A 116 2.40 12.63 9.91
C ALA A 116 0.98 12.99 10.36
N THR A 117 0.41 14.01 9.72
CA THR A 117 -0.95 14.50 9.99
C THR A 117 -1.83 14.34 8.74
N PRO A 118 -3.15 14.15 8.92
CA PRO A 118 -4.06 14.01 7.80
C PRO A 118 -4.00 15.16 6.79
N THR A 119 -4.01 14.84 5.51
CA THR A 119 -4.04 15.79 4.39
C THR A 119 -5.46 16.31 4.13
N ALA A 120 -5.61 17.26 3.20
CA ALA A 120 -6.93 17.70 2.72
C ALA A 120 -7.73 16.53 2.10
N ALA A 121 -7.06 15.58 1.41
CA ALA A 121 -7.72 14.38 0.88
C ALA A 121 -8.38 13.55 1.99
N HIS A 122 -7.68 13.30 3.08
CA HIS A 122 -8.24 12.56 4.22
C HIS A 122 -9.46 13.26 4.81
N ARG A 123 -9.36 14.59 5.04
CA ARG A 123 -10.47 15.40 5.58
C ARG A 123 -11.67 15.46 4.63
N ALA A 124 -11.43 15.56 3.33
CA ALA A 124 -12.48 15.54 2.31
C ALA A 124 -13.24 14.20 2.33
N LEU A 125 -12.52 13.07 2.47
CA LEU A 125 -13.15 11.75 2.57
C LEU A 125 -13.99 11.61 3.84
N VAL A 126 -13.58 12.19 4.97
CA VAL A 126 -14.43 12.24 6.19
C VAL A 126 -15.71 13.01 5.95
N ARG A 127 -15.65 14.14 5.24
CA ARG A 127 -16.86 14.92 4.89
C ARG A 127 -17.80 14.13 3.99
N LEU A 128 -17.27 13.47 2.95
CA LEU A 128 -18.04 12.62 2.05
C LEU A 128 -18.65 11.42 2.78
N GLU A 129 -17.93 10.80 3.70
CA GLU A 129 -18.42 9.72 4.56
C GLU A 129 -19.58 10.21 5.44
N SER A 130 -19.40 11.36 6.11
CA SER A 130 -20.42 11.98 6.96
C SER A 130 -21.68 12.37 6.20
N ALA A 131 -21.56 12.72 4.92
CA ALA A 131 -22.67 13.01 4.01
C ALA A 131 -23.31 11.73 3.40
N GLY A 132 -22.89 10.52 3.83
CA GLY A 132 -23.42 9.24 3.35
C GLY A 132 -23.01 8.87 1.92
N ARG A 133 -21.99 9.53 1.37
CA ARG A 133 -21.51 9.31 -0.01
C ARG A 133 -20.55 8.14 -0.14
N ILE A 134 -20.02 7.61 0.97
CA ILE A 134 -19.07 6.51 0.97
C ILE A 134 -19.71 5.27 1.59
N ALA A 135 -19.75 4.18 0.83
CA ALA A 135 -20.24 2.88 1.28
C ALA A 135 -19.20 2.19 2.19
N LEU A 136 -17.92 2.32 1.83
CA LEU A 136 -16.77 1.83 2.58
C LEU A 136 -15.52 2.55 2.08
N LEU A 137 -14.64 2.95 3.01
CA LEU A 137 -13.30 3.42 2.69
C LEU A 137 -12.29 2.28 2.83
N VAL A 138 -11.56 2.01 1.76
CA VAL A 138 -10.49 0.99 1.73
C VAL A 138 -9.18 1.69 1.48
N THR A 139 -8.18 1.43 2.29
CA THR A 139 -6.85 2.01 2.05
C THR A 139 -5.78 0.95 1.85
N GLN A 140 -4.91 1.18 0.88
CA GLN A 140 -3.67 0.42 0.69
C GLN A 140 -2.55 0.94 1.61
N ASN A 141 -2.71 2.16 2.15
CA ASN A 141 -1.75 2.79 3.04
C ASN A 141 -1.76 2.11 4.41
N VAL A 142 -0.61 2.19 5.08
CA VAL A 142 -0.41 1.60 6.42
C VAL A 142 -0.24 2.67 7.51
N ASP A 143 -0.36 3.95 7.14
CA ASP A 143 -0.07 5.11 7.98
C ASP A 143 -1.14 5.43 9.03
N GLY A 144 -2.37 4.97 8.84
CA GLY A 144 -3.50 5.21 9.74
C GLY A 144 -4.11 6.61 9.66
N LEU A 145 -3.76 7.42 8.65
CA LEU A 145 -4.19 8.81 8.56
C LEU A 145 -5.69 8.96 8.30
N HIS A 146 -6.36 7.99 7.67
CA HIS A 146 -7.82 8.01 7.53
C HIS A 146 -8.53 7.99 8.89
N ASN A 147 -8.13 7.08 9.78
CA ASN A 147 -8.69 7.03 11.13
C ASN A 147 -8.31 8.29 11.95
N ALA A 148 -7.06 8.77 11.81
CA ALA A 148 -6.62 10.00 12.46
C ALA A 148 -7.39 11.24 11.98
N ALA A 149 -7.88 11.24 10.73
CA ALA A 149 -8.75 12.29 10.19
C ALA A 149 -10.19 12.23 10.72
N GLY A 150 -10.63 11.06 11.22
CA GLY A 150 -11.99 10.84 11.74
C GLY A 150 -12.85 9.89 10.90
N SER A 151 -12.32 9.24 9.85
CA SER A 151 -13.04 8.18 9.12
C SER A 151 -13.34 7.01 10.06
N ARG A 152 -14.55 6.46 9.97
CA ARG A 152 -15.07 5.43 10.88
C ARG A 152 -15.02 4.04 10.29
N ASP A 153 -15.52 3.90 9.04
CA ASP A 153 -15.61 2.63 8.34
C ASP A 153 -14.43 2.49 7.36
N VAL A 154 -13.26 2.10 7.90
CA VAL A 154 -12.02 1.95 7.14
C VAL A 154 -11.55 0.50 7.15
N VAL A 155 -11.28 -0.04 5.97
CA VAL A 155 -10.55 -1.30 5.81
C VAL A 155 -9.09 -0.99 5.48
N ASP A 156 -8.19 -1.21 6.44
CA ASP A 156 -6.74 -1.17 6.24
C ASP A 156 -6.31 -2.42 5.48
N LEU A 157 -6.36 -2.38 4.14
CA LEU A 157 -6.14 -3.54 3.27
C LEU A 157 -4.80 -4.21 3.53
N HIS A 158 -3.77 -3.40 3.69
CA HIS A 158 -2.41 -3.87 3.96
C HIS A 158 -2.01 -3.76 5.44
N GLY A 159 -2.95 -3.49 6.34
CA GLY A 159 -2.72 -3.39 7.78
C GLY A 159 -2.18 -2.04 8.24
N ARG A 160 -1.57 -2.04 9.43
CA ARG A 160 -1.20 -0.82 10.16
C ARG A 160 0.24 -0.87 10.64
N ILE A 161 1.02 0.18 10.34
CA ILE A 161 2.42 0.26 10.79
C ILE A 161 2.55 0.68 12.26
N ASP A 162 1.50 1.26 12.84
CA ASP A 162 1.44 1.64 14.26
C ASP A 162 1.21 0.46 15.21
N THR A 163 1.04 -0.74 14.65
CA THR A 163 0.81 -1.98 15.36
C THR A 163 1.90 -3.00 15.02
N VAL A 164 2.31 -3.79 16.00
CA VAL A 164 3.28 -4.89 15.88
C VAL A 164 2.57 -6.19 16.26
N CYS A 165 2.81 -7.23 15.48
CA CYS A 165 2.27 -8.57 15.70
C CYS A 165 3.40 -9.56 15.96
N CYS A 166 3.23 -10.44 16.95
CA CYS A 166 4.09 -11.60 17.13
C CYS A 166 3.69 -12.70 16.17
N MET A 167 4.62 -13.17 15.35
CA MET A 167 4.36 -14.24 14.40
C MET A 167 4.20 -15.64 15.04
N GLY A 168 4.63 -15.80 16.30
CA GLY A 168 4.49 -17.07 17.04
C GLY A 168 3.14 -17.20 17.74
N CYS A 169 2.73 -16.20 18.53
CA CYS A 169 1.51 -16.26 19.36
C CYS A 169 0.38 -15.32 18.92
N GLY A 170 0.60 -14.49 17.91
CA GLY A 170 -0.41 -13.54 17.40
C GLY A 170 -0.66 -12.32 18.29
N THR A 171 0.03 -12.19 19.44
CA THR A 171 -0.12 -11.02 20.33
C THR A 171 0.22 -9.75 19.56
N ARG A 172 -0.64 -8.73 19.69
CA ARG A 172 -0.46 -7.41 19.13
C ARG A 172 -0.06 -6.40 20.20
N SER A 173 0.82 -5.48 19.83
CA SER A 173 1.27 -4.37 20.68
C SER A 173 1.40 -3.08 19.86
N ARG A 174 1.47 -1.95 20.56
CA ARG A 174 1.67 -0.65 19.90
C ARG A 174 3.11 -0.52 19.39
N ARG A 175 3.27 -0.03 18.17
CA ARG A 175 4.59 0.24 17.57
C ARG A 175 5.43 1.21 18.42
N LEU A 176 4.77 2.16 19.10
CA LEU A 176 5.45 3.12 19.97
C LEU A 176 6.20 2.42 21.13
N ALA A 177 5.62 1.39 21.73
CA ALA A 177 6.28 0.62 22.81
C ALA A 177 7.54 -0.09 22.27
N LEU A 178 7.42 -0.73 21.10
CA LEU A 178 8.58 -1.34 20.43
C LEU A 178 9.63 -0.28 20.04
N GLN A 179 9.20 0.92 19.61
CA GLN A 179 10.11 2.01 19.27
C GLN A 179 10.99 2.42 20.46
N GLN A 180 10.39 2.53 21.64
CA GLN A 180 11.13 2.86 22.86
C GLN A 180 12.16 1.77 23.20
N GLU A 181 11.76 0.51 23.12
CA GLU A 181 12.64 -0.63 23.38
C GLU A 181 13.79 -0.71 22.35
N LEU A 182 13.50 -0.54 21.05
CA LEU A 182 14.52 -0.50 20.01
C LEU A 182 15.53 0.62 20.24
N SER A 183 15.07 1.81 20.63
CA SER A 183 15.95 2.95 20.89
C SER A 183 16.85 2.73 22.12
N GLN A 184 16.34 2.07 23.17
CA GLN A 184 17.12 1.74 24.35
C GLN A 184 18.19 0.68 24.07
N ARG A 185 17.85 -0.34 23.29
CA ARG A 185 18.77 -1.42 22.90
C ARG A 185 19.83 -0.98 21.89
N ASN A 186 19.51 0.03 21.07
CA ASN A 186 20.34 0.48 19.95
C ASN A 186 20.60 2.00 20.02
N PRO A 187 21.23 2.53 21.08
CA PRO A 187 21.37 3.97 21.30
C PRO A 187 22.16 4.68 20.18
N HIS A 188 23.17 4.03 19.59
CA HIS A 188 23.92 4.62 18.47
C HIS A 188 23.07 4.80 17.22
N TRP A 189 22.16 3.85 16.93
CA TRP A 189 21.24 3.92 15.82
C TRP A 189 20.17 5.00 16.04
N ALA A 190 19.80 5.24 17.30
CA ALA A 190 18.84 6.27 17.64
C ALA A 190 19.31 7.69 17.31
N LEU A 191 20.61 7.90 17.13
CA LEU A 191 21.23 9.18 16.75
C LEU A 191 21.34 9.37 15.24
N LEU A 192 21.15 8.31 14.43
CA LEU A 192 21.22 8.42 12.98
C LEU A 192 20.01 9.13 12.41
N ASP A 193 20.24 9.83 11.30
CA ASP A 193 19.20 10.46 10.50
C ASP A 193 19.28 9.98 9.04
N ALA A 194 18.12 9.78 8.42
CA ALA A 194 18.03 9.33 7.04
C ALA A 194 16.65 9.69 6.45
N ARG A 195 16.57 9.79 5.13
CA ARG A 195 15.31 10.04 4.43
C ARG A 195 14.34 8.87 4.64
N SER A 196 13.11 9.20 5.02
CA SER A 196 12.04 8.19 5.16
C SER A 196 11.53 7.73 3.80
N GLY A 197 11.18 6.45 3.73
CA GLY A 197 10.46 5.81 2.64
C GLY A 197 8.95 5.74 2.89
N PRO A 198 8.17 5.26 1.90
CA PRO A 198 6.71 5.26 1.94
C PRO A 198 6.10 4.29 2.95
N ASP A 199 6.85 3.30 3.40
CA ASP A 199 6.45 2.25 4.37
C ASP A 199 7.09 2.46 5.76
N GLY A 200 7.48 3.70 6.08
CA GLY A 200 8.19 4.00 7.32
C GLY A 200 9.59 3.38 7.38
N ASP A 201 10.15 3.04 6.23
CA ASP A 201 11.53 2.62 6.07
C ASP A 201 12.45 3.85 5.89
N ALA A 202 13.71 3.77 6.28
CA ALA A 202 14.69 4.83 6.11
C ALA A 202 15.84 4.40 5.20
N ASP A 203 16.37 5.32 4.39
CA ASP A 203 17.51 5.06 3.52
C ASP A 203 18.80 5.03 4.35
N LEU A 204 19.09 3.89 4.96
CA LEU A 204 20.33 3.61 5.66
C LEU A 204 21.15 2.63 4.82
N GLU A 205 22.21 3.15 4.20
CA GLU A 205 23.19 2.35 3.49
C GLU A 205 24.50 2.29 4.32
N HIS A 206 25.32 1.28 4.06
CA HIS A 206 26.67 1.13 4.64
C HIS A 206 26.74 0.95 6.17
N GLN A 207 25.67 0.47 6.81
CA GLN A 207 25.65 0.16 8.24
C GLN A 207 25.86 -1.34 8.49
N ASP A 208 26.54 -1.69 9.59
CA ASP A 208 26.68 -3.09 10.04
C ASP A 208 25.41 -3.54 10.80
N PHE A 209 24.38 -3.93 10.04
CA PHE A 209 23.09 -4.38 10.59
C PHE A 209 23.19 -5.62 11.48
N ALA A 210 24.30 -6.38 11.46
CA ALA A 210 24.50 -7.53 12.34
C ALA A 210 24.55 -7.14 13.82
N ARG A 211 24.89 -5.89 14.10
CA ARG A 211 24.96 -5.34 15.48
C ARG A 211 23.62 -4.75 15.96
N PHE A 212 22.60 -4.69 15.11
CA PHE A 212 21.30 -4.17 15.52
C PHE A 212 20.56 -5.21 16.35
N ASP A 213 20.17 -4.85 17.58
CA ASP A 213 19.42 -5.75 18.48
C ASP A 213 17.91 -5.58 18.28
N VAL A 214 17.26 -6.68 17.89
CA VAL A 214 15.80 -6.74 17.70
C VAL A 214 15.20 -7.52 18.86
N PRO A 215 14.30 -6.93 19.67
CA PRO A 215 13.65 -7.66 20.75
C PRO A 215 12.74 -8.76 20.22
N ALA A 216 12.66 -9.84 20.98
CA ALA A 216 11.69 -10.90 20.77
C ALA A 216 10.36 -10.58 21.48
N CYS A 217 9.30 -11.31 21.13
CA CYS A 217 8.02 -11.20 21.82
C CYS A 217 8.16 -11.49 23.32
N THR A 218 7.70 -10.61 24.16
CA THR A 218 7.76 -10.77 25.63
C THR A 218 6.86 -11.88 26.17
N VAL A 219 5.89 -12.35 25.36
CA VAL A 219 4.95 -13.43 25.77
C VAL A 219 5.50 -14.81 25.43
N CYS A 220 6.09 -14.99 24.23
CA CYS A 220 6.48 -16.32 23.77
C CYS A 220 7.89 -16.41 23.18
N GLY A 221 8.67 -15.31 23.17
CA GLY A 221 9.98 -15.28 22.54
C GLY A 221 9.97 -15.28 21.01
N GLY A 222 8.78 -15.23 20.39
CA GLY A 222 8.63 -15.30 18.94
C GLY A 222 9.02 -14.02 18.22
N MET A 223 9.13 -14.14 16.89
CA MET A 223 9.51 -13.06 15.99
C MET A 223 8.44 -11.95 15.96
N LEU A 224 8.86 -10.69 16.08
CA LEU A 224 8.00 -9.52 15.91
C LEU A 224 8.02 -9.05 14.46
N LYS A 225 6.83 -8.73 13.92
CA LYS A 225 6.62 -8.14 12.59
C LYS A 225 5.67 -6.95 12.73
N PRO A 226 5.81 -5.84 11.96
CA PRO A 226 4.73 -4.85 11.91
C PRO A 226 3.46 -5.52 11.39
N ASP A 227 2.30 -5.11 11.89
CA ASP A 227 1.00 -5.67 11.46
C ASP A 227 0.63 -5.15 10.05
N VAL A 228 1.56 -5.25 9.11
CA VAL A 228 1.38 -4.89 7.70
C VAL A 228 1.58 -6.11 6.80
N VAL A 229 0.90 -6.11 5.66
CA VAL A 229 1.07 -7.12 4.62
C VAL A 229 2.30 -6.76 3.80
N PHE A 230 3.35 -7.56 3.90
CA PHE A 230 4.57 -7.40 3.11
C PHE A 230 4.38 -7.86 1.65
N PHE A 231 5.27 -7.44 0.77
CA PHE A 231 5.31 -7.99 -0.58
C PHE A 231 5.56 -9.50 -0.54
N GLY A 232 4.80 -10.26 -1.35
CA GLY A 232 4.81 -11.72 -1.33
C GLY A 232 3.97 -12.35 -0.21
N GLU A 233 3.36 -11.55 0.67
CA GLU A 233 2.39 -12.00 1.67
C GLU A 233 0.96 -11.85 1.13
N SER A 234 0.06 -12.71 1.58
CA SER A 234 -1.36 -12.63 1.19
C SER A 234 -2.12 -11.66 2.08
N VAL A 235 -2.94 -10.82 1.46
CA VAL A 235 -3.92 -10.01 2.20
C VAL A 235 -4.91 -10.94 2.92
N PRO A 236 -5.23 -10.73 4.19
CA PRO A 236 -6.21 -11.50 4.93
C PRO A 236 -7.54 -11.62 4.18
N ARG A 237 -8.07 -12.85 4.12
CA ARG A 237 -9.27 -13.16 3.32
C ARG A 237 -10.50 -12.38 3.78
N GLU A 238 -10.62 -12.15 5.08
CA GLU A 238 -11.70 -11.39 5.70
C GLU A 238 -11.72 -9.92 5.23
N ARG A 239 -10.55 -9.28 5.06
CA ARG A 239 -10.47 -7.92 4.51
C ARG A 239 -10.96 -7.87 3.06
N VAL A 240 -10.51 -8.84 2.24
CA VAL A 240 -10.95 -8.92 0.83
C VAL A 240 -12.44 -9.19 0.74
N ALA A 241 -12.99 -10.07 1.57
CA ALA A 241 -14.42 -10.39 1.61
C ALA A 241 -15.25 -9.16 2.03
N ALA A 242 -14.81 -8.40 3.03
CA ALA A 242 -15.48 -7.16 3.46
C ALA A 242 -15.55 -6.13 2.33
N VAL A 243 -14.44 -5.92 1.61
CA VAL A 243 -14.40 -4.98 0.48
C VAL A 243 -15.33 -5.43 -0.65
N ARG A 244 -15.34 -6.73 -0.99
CA ARG A 244 -16.24 -7.27 -2.01
C ARG A 244 -17.72 -7.15 -1.63
N ALA A 245 -18.06 -7.38 -0.37
CA ALA A 245 -19.41 -7.19 0.13
C ALA A 245 -19.87 -5.72 0.02
N ALA A 246 -19.00 -4.77 0.38
CA ALA A 246 -19.27 -3.34 0.23
C ALA A 246 -19.36 -2.93 -1.23
N LEU A 247 -18.49 -3.44 -2.11
CA LEU A 247 -18.54 -3.18 -3.55
C LEU A 247 -19.86 -3.65 -4.16
N ALA A 248 -20.40 -4.78 -3.72
CA ALA A 248 -21.70 -5.27 -4.22
C ALA A 248 -22.82 -4.26 -3.96
N GLY A 249 -22.80 -3.56 -2.81
CA GLY A 249 -23.80 -2.54 -2.44
C GLY A 249 -23.48 -1.10 -2.85
N ALA A 250 -22.30 -0.84 -3.43
CA ALA A 250 -21.91 0.48 -3.92
C ALA A 250 -22.40 0.69 -5.37
N ASP A 251 -22.58 1.96 -5.76
CA ASP A 251 -22.97 2.32 -7.15
C ASP A 251 -21.75 2.28 -8.08
N ALA A 252 -20.59 2.70 -7.60
CA ALA A 252 -19.35 2.80 -8.36
C ALA A 252 -18.11 2.65 -7.46
N LEU A 253 -16.95 2.46 -8.09
CA LEU A 253 -15.63 2.48 -7.43
C LEU A 253 -14.92 3.81 -7.74
N LEU A 254 -14.50 4.53 -6.70
CA LEU A 254 -13.59 5.68 -6.80
C LEU A 254 -12.22 5.28 -6.27
N VAL A 255 -11.18 5.38 -7.08
CA VAL A 255 -9.80 5.19 -6.69
C VAL A 255 -9.12 6.55 -6.55
N ALA A 256 -8.49 6.81 -5.42
CA ALA A 256 -7.83 8.07 -5.12
C ALA A 256 -6.36 7.88 -4.72
N GLY A 257 -5.43 8.48 -5.47
CA GLY A 257 -4.00 8.46 -5.17
C GLY A 257 -3.34 7.08 -5.25
N SER A 258 -3.80 6.24 -6.18
CA SER A 258 -3.20 4.92 -6.39
C SER A 258 -2.96 4.65 -7.87
N SER A 259 -1.73 4.28 -8.21
CA SER A 259 -1.40 3.77 -9.55
C SER A 259 -1.95 2.36 -9.81
N LEU A 260 -2.48 1.66 -8.80
CA LEU A 260 -3.04 0.31 -8.88
C LEU A 260 -2.05 -0.76 -9.40
N MET A 261 -0.74 -0.49 -9.40
CA MET A 261 0.27 -1.44 -9.88
C MET A 261 0.32 -2.71 -9.04
N VAL A 262 -0.07 -2.63 -7.75
CA VAL A 262 -0.15 -3.78 -6.85
C VAL A 262 -1.50 -4.47 -6.99
N TYR A 263 -1.47 -5.77 -7.29
CA TYR A 263 -2.67 -6.56 -7.59
C TYR A 263 -3.69 -6.58 -6.45
N SER A 264 -3.25 -6.51 -5.20
CA SER A 264 -4.15 -6.53 -4.04
C SER A 264 -5.18 -5.38 -4.03
N GLY A 265 -4.84 -4.22 -4.61
CA GLY A 265 -5.79 -3.12 -4.86
C GLY A 265 -6.49 -3.25 -6.20
N TYR A 266 -5.74 -3.59 -7.27
CA TYR A 266 -6.27 -3.68 -8.63
C TYR A 266 -7.39 -4.72 -8.78
N ARG A 267 -7.38 -5.81 -8.02
CA ARG A 267 -8.46 -6.82 -8.04
C ARG A 267 -9.86 -6.24 -7.85
N PHE A 268 -10.01 -5.15 -7.09
CA PHE A 268 -11.32 -4.52 -6.88
C PHE A 268 -11.78 -3.70 -8.07
N VAL A 269 -10.87 -3.24 -8.92
CA VAL A 269 -11.21 -2.69 -10.23
C VAL A 269 -11.74 -3.81 -11.14
N GLU A 270 -11.07 -4.96 -11.18
CA GLU A 270 -11.54 -6.14 -11.93
C GLU A 270 -12.91 -6.60 -11.43
N ASP A 271 -13.09 -6.68 -10.10
CA ASP A 271 -14.39 -7.04 -9.49
C ASP A 271 -15.50 -6.02 -9.85
N ALA A 272 -15.20 -4.70 -9.85
CA ALA A 272 -16.15 -3.65 -10.23
C ALA A 272 -16.54 -3.74 -11.71
N VAL A 273 -15.56 -3.84 -12.60
CA VAL A 273 -15.79 -3.98 -14.06
C VAL A 273 -16.59 -5.24 -14.38
N ALA A 274 -16.26 -6.37 -13.75
CA ALA A 274 -16.99 -7.63 -13.91
C ALA A 274 -18.46 -7.52 -13.43
N ALA A 275 -18.72 -6.66 -12.43
CA ALA A 275 -20.06 -6.37 -11.93
C ALA A 275 -20.79 -5.25 -12.75
N GLY A 276 -20.21 -4.75 -13.84
CA GLY A 276 -20.77 -3.66 -14.64
C GLY A 276 -20.80 -2.30 -13.91
N LYS A 277 -19.99 -2.12 -12.87
CA LYS A 277 -19.94 -0.88 -12.09
C LYS A 277 -18.90 0.08 -12.66
N PRO A 278 -19.23 1.38 -12.80
CA PRO A 278 -18.30 2.40 -13.24
C PRO A 278 -17.10 2.54 -12.29
N VAL A 279 -15.94 2.85 -12.87
CA VAL A 279 -14.68 3.07 -12.12
C VAL A 279 -14.14 4.45 -12.47
N ALA A 280 -13.97 5.30 -11.46
CA ALA A 280 -13.26 6.57 -11.57
C ALA A 280 -11.91 6.49 -10.86
N VAL A 281 -10.90 7.15 -11.43
CA VAL A 281 -9.56 7.30 -10.80
C VAL A 281 -9.20 8.77 -10.74
N VAL A 282 -8.76 9.23 -9.56
CA VAL A 282 -8.06 10.51 -9.37
C VAL A 282 -6.61 10.18 -9.01
N ASN A 283 -5.69 10.39 -9.94
CA ASN A 283 -4.28 10.08 -9.73
C ASN A 283 -3.42 10.77 -10.78
N ILE A 284 -2.30 11.36 -10.37
CA ILE A 284 -1.32 11.90 -11.31
C ILE A 284 -0.57 10.74 -11.98
N GLY A 285 -0.52 10.76 -13.32
CA GLY A 285 0.21 9.81 -14.14
C GLY A 285 -0.53 8.50 -14.38
N ARG A 286 0.22 7.52 -14.90
CA ARG A 286 -0.30 6.25 -15.39
C ARG A 286 -0.80 5.34 -14.27
N THR A 287 -1.94 4.65 -14.52
CA THR A 287 -2.43 3.58 -13.65
C THR A 287 -2.56 2.26 -14.40
N ARG A 288 -2.57 1.17 -13.66
CA ARG A 288 -2.81 -0.18 -14.23
C ARG A 288 -4.22 -0.32 -14.82
N ALA A 289 -5.16 0.52 -14.38
CA ALA A 289 -6.56 0.45 -14.76
C ALA A 289 -6.93 1.31 -15.98
N ASP A 290 -6.04 2.13 -16.53
CA ASP A 290 -6.34 3.15 -17.53
C ASP A 290 -7.19 2.65 -18.70
N ALA A 291 -7.04 1.40 -19.14
CA ALA A 291 -7.79 0.80 -20.25
C ALA A 291 -9.26 0.44 -19.92
N VAL A 292 -9.65 0.45 -18.64
CA VAL A 292 -10.98 -0.02 -18.21
C VAL A 292 -11.74 1.03 -17.38
N LEU A 293 -11.21 2.25 -17.30
CA LEU A 293 -11.83 3.33 -16.53
C LEU A 293 -13.03 3.94 -17.24
N THR A 294 -14.03 4.33 -16.46
CA THR A 294 -15.13 5.20 -16.92
C THR A 294 -14.69 6.66 -16.89
N LEU A 295 -13.84 7.03 -15.91
CA LEU A 295 -13.36 8.40 -15.72
C LEU A 295 -11.93 8.39 -15.19
N LYS A 296 -11.06 9.22 -15.75
CA LYS A 296 -9.72 9.49 -15.20
C LYS A 296 -9.50 10.98 -15.02
N VAL A 297 -9.25 11.39 -13.79
CA VAL A 297 -8.88 12.75 -13.44
C VAL A 297 -7.37 12.77 -13.10
N ASP A 298 -6.56 13.27 -14.02
CA ASP A 298 -5.11 13.44 -13.82
C ASP A 298 -4.85 14.74 -13.05
N HIS A 299 -5.05 14.67 -11.73
CA HIS A 299 -4.97 15.83 -10.86
C HIS A 299 -4.45 15.45 -9.46
N ASP A 300 -4.00 16.45 -8.70
CA ASP A 300 -3.68 16.31 -7.29
C ASP A 300 -4.91 15.81 -6.51
N VAL A 301 -4.71 14.74 -5.75
CA VAL A 301 -5.79 14.04 -5.05
C VAL A 301 -6.43 14.92 -3.97
N SER A 302 -5.61 15.67 -3.23
CA SER A 302 -6.10 16.53 -2.15
C SER A 302 -6.99 17.64 -2.70
N THR A 303 -6.54 18.28 -3.77
CA THR A 303 -7.28 19.35 -4.44
C THR A 303 -8.58 18.83 -5.06
N ALA A 304 -8.53 17.70 -5.77
CA ALA A 304 -9.70 17.14 -6.44
C ALA A 304 -10.78 16.68 -5.45
N LEU A 305 -10.39 15.96 -4.38
CA LEU A 305 -11.34 15.48 -3.38
C LEU A 305 -11.91 16.61 -2.52
N ASP A 306 -11.12 17.63 -2.19
CA ASP A 306 -11.59 18.78 -1.43
C ASP A 306 -12.64 19.58 -2.24
N ALA A 307 -12.37 19.80 -3.53
CA ALA A 307 -13.31 20.43 -4.45
C ALA A 307 -14.59 19.59 -4.60
N LEU A 308 -14.48 18.26 -4.73
CA LEU A 308 -15.63 17.36 -4.80
C LEU A 308 -16.50 17.46 -3.56
N ALA A 309 -15.91 17.31 -2.35
CA ALA A 309 -16.67 17.38 -1.11
C ALA A 309 -17.38 18.73 -0.94
N THR A 310 -16.67 19.84 -1.25
CA THR A 310 -17.24 21.19 -1.17
C THR A 310 -18.43 21.36 -2.13
N ARG A 311 -18.32 20.90 -3.38
CA ARG A 311 -19.39 21.01 -4.37
C ARG A 311 -20.59 20.10 -4.11
N LEU A 312 -20.39 18.99 -3.43
CA LEU A 312 -21.48 18.10 -2.99
C LEU A 312 -22.15 18.58 -1.69
N GLY A 313 -21.69 19.70 -1.09
CA GLY A 313 -22.22 20.23 0.17
C GLY A 313 -21.89 19.34 1.37
N ALA A 314 -20.79 18.60 1.28
CA ALA A 314 -20.34 17.67 2.30
C ALA A 314 -19.31 18.30 3.25
#